data_822c8db23e0961e22f5aa75c2ee899af
#
_entry.id   822c8db23e0961e22f5aa75c2ee899af
#
_cell.length_a   1.000
_cell.length_b   1.000
_cell.length_c   1.000
_cell.angle_alpha   90.00
_cell.angle_beta   90.00
_cell.angle_gamma   90.00
#
_symmetry.space_group_name_H-M   'P 1'
#
loop_
_entity.id
_entity.type
_entity.pdbx_description
1 polymer ?
#
loop_
_entity_poly.entity_id
_entity_poly.type
_entity_poly.pdbx_seq_one_letter_code
_entity_poly.pdbx_strand_id
1 'polypeptide(L)'
;MTEVGPSSESTDAAKPASRRRLRRWLRWSAVLALVLPVGVGALFGARLDRDPSLVSSPLIGQPAAERTVPYLEQDGAMSLSDLRGQVVVVNFWASWCVACREEHPALNAAAAAYRDAGVEFIGVVYQDRPSSAIAFLDEMGRSENYRYVTDPESRLAIDFGVFGVPETFFLDETGTIAAKITGASTLPLLSGVLDEMLAGRTPTPSTNTGPVQEAPDE
;
A
#
# COMPACT_ATOMS: atom_id res chain seq x y z
N MET A 1 -27.41 24.36 -101.56
CA MET A 1 -28.48 24.35 -100.58
C MET A 1 -28.24 23.11 -99.71
N THR A 2 -27.66 23.33 -98.56
CA THR A 2 -27.34 22.24 -97.63
C THR A 2 -27.67 22.69 -96.25
N GLU A 3 -28.77 22.20 -95.70
CA GLU A 3 -29.20 22.45 -94.37
C GLU A 3 -28.44 21.56 -93.42
N VAL A 4 -27.88 22.18 -92.40
CA VAL A 4 -27.24 21.54 -91.30
C VAL A 4 -28.21 21.53 -90.10
N GLY A 5 -28.62 20.36 -89.67
CA GLY A 5 -29.45 20.17 -88.50
C GLY A 5 -28.67 20.22 -87.19
N PRO A 6 -29.26 20.69 -86.09
CA PRO A 6 -28.55 20.82 -84.83
C PRO A 6 -28.45 19.51 -84.06
N SER A 7 -27.25 19.25 -83.57
CA SER A 7 -26.94 18.12 -82.68
C SER A 7 -27.51 18.31 -81.31
N SER A 8 -28.33 17.39 -80.84
CA SER A 8 -28.86 17.35 -79.46
C SER A 8 -27.78 16.86 -78.50
N GLU A 9 -27.27 17.73 -77.68
CA GLU A 9 -26.37 17.45 -76.58
C GLU A 9 -27.17 16.90 -75.38
N SER A 10 -27.03 15.64 -75.14
CA SER A 10 -27.67 14.95 -73.99
C SER A 10 -26.85 15.25 -72.75
N THR A 11 -27.37 16.11 -71.86
CA THR A 11 -26.83 16.39 -70.55
C THR A 11 -27.07 15.22 -69.63
N ASP A 12 -26.09 14.39 -69.37
CA ASP A 12 -26.14 13.27 -68.45
C ASP A 12 -26.07 13.82 -67.00
N ALA A 13 -27.22 13.84 -66.34
CA ALA A 13 -27.34 14.30 -64.96
C ALA A 13 -26.82 13.24 -64.01
N ALA A 14 -25.60 13.44 -63.53
CA ALA A 14 -24.97 12.60 -62.51
C ALA A 14 -25.80 12.57 -61.22
N LYS A 15 -26.35 11.43 -60.89
CA LYS A 15 -27.11 11.16 -59.65
C LYS A 15 -26.29 11.40 -58.40
N PRO A 16 -26.82 12.10 -57.36
CA PRO A 16 -26.10 12.34 -56.08
C PRO A 16 -26.13 11.11 -55.17
N ALA A 17 -25.29 10.14 -55.42
CA ALA A 17 -25.15 8.94 -54.58
C ALA A 17 -24.34 9.14 -53.29
N SER A 18 -23.75 10.33 -53.10
CA SER A 18 -22.82 10.59 -51.97
C SER A 18 -23.50 11.02 -50.65
N ARG A 19 -24.66 11.66 -50.69
CA ARG A 19 -25.31 12.23 -49.49
C ARG A 19 -25.83 11.21 -48.50
N ARG A 20 -26.24 10.02 -48.93
CA ARG A 20 -26.74 8.95 -48.06
C ARG A 20 -25.60 8.23 -47.31
N ARG A 21 -24.44 8.06 -47.94
CA ARG A 21 -23.25 7.46 -47.29
C ARG A 21 -22.67 8.43 -46.26
N LEU A 22 -22.56 9.71 -46.54
CA LEU A 22 -22.08 10.74 -45.65
C LEU A 22 -22.95 10.87 -44.38
N ARG A 23 -24.28 10.82 -44.55
CA ARG A 23 -25.22 10.83 -43.39
C ARG A 23 -25.13 9.56 -42.54
N ARG A 24 -24.83 8.40 -43.10
CA ARG A 24 -24.60 7.17 -42.36
C ARG A 24 -23.30 7.27 -41.58
N TRP A 25 -22.23 7.74 -42.18
CA TRP A 25 -20.93 7.95 -41.50
C TRP A 25 -21.04 8.96 -40.35
N LEU A 26 -21.71 10.09 -40.56
CA LEU A 26 -21.97 11.08 -39.52
C LEU A 26 -22.83 10.53 -38.36
N ARG A 27 -23.76 9.63 -38.62
CA ARG A 27 -24.55 8.99 -37.56
C ARG A 27 -23.72 8.00 -36.77
N TRP A 28 -22.90 7.21 -37.43
CA TRP A 28 -22.02 6.26 -36.75
C TRP A 28 -20.88 6.92 -35.97
N SER A 29 -20.32 8.01 -36.50
CA SER A 29 -19.33 8.82 -35.77
C SER A 29 -19.90 9.50 -34.53
N ALA A 30 -21.17 10.00 -34.62
CA ALA A 30 -21.85 10.59 -33.47
C ALA A 30 -22.17 9.55 -32.38
N VAL A 31 -22.57 8.31 -32.78
CA VAL A 31 -22.77 7.20 -31.86
C VAL A 31 -21.47 6.78 -31.21
N LEU A 32 -20.39 6.67 -31.98
CA LEU A 32 -19.07 6.32 -31.48
C LEU A 32 -18.53 7.38 -30.50
N ALA A 33 -18.73 8.67 -30.84
CA ALA A 33 -18.33 9.79 -29.97
C ALA A 33 -19.10 9.85 -28.64
N LEU A 34 -20.30 9.26 -28.59
CA LEU A 34 -21.09 9.17 -27.36
C LEU A 34 -20.78 7.91 -26.56
N VAL A 35 -20.64 6.75 -27.24
CA VAL A 35 -20.45 5.44 -26.61
C VAL A 35 -19.04 5.30 -26.03
N LEU A 36 -18.03 5.86 -26.71
CA LEU A 36 -16.64 5.73 -26.30
C LEU A 36 -16.34 6.43 -24.95
N PRO A 37 -16.76 7.69 -24.70
CA PRO A 37 -16.60 8.33 -23.41
C PRO A 37 -17.39 7.65 -22.30
N VAL A 38 -18.62 7.17 -22.60
CA VAL A 38 -19.44 6.45 -21.63
C VAL A 38 -18.81 5.10 -21.28
N GLY A 39 -18.28 4.37 -22.27
CA GLY A 39 -17.57 3.10 -22.06
C GLY A 39 -16.27 3.29 -21.25
N VAL A 40 -15.51 4.34 -21.59
CA VAL A 40 -14.29 4.69 -20.84
C VAL A 40 -14.66 5.13 -19.41
N GLY A 41 -15.67 5.98 -19.25
CA GLY A 41 -16.15 6.42 -17.94
C GLY A 41 -16.67 5.26 -17.08
N ALA A 42 -17.39 4.31 -17.64
CA ALA A 42 -17.84 3.11 -16.95
C ALA A 42 -16.66 2.18 -16.57
N LEU A 43 -15.66 2.05 -17.47
CA LEU A 43 -14.46 1.26 -17.20
C LEU A 43 -13.61 1.89 -16.08
N PHE A 44 -13.44 3.20 -16.08
CA PHE A 44 -12.75 3.93 -15.01
C PHE A 44 -13.57 3.92 -13.71
N GLY A 45 -14.90 4.14 -13.78
CA GLY A 45 -15.78 4.07 -12.61
C GLY A 45 -15.73 2.70 -11.93
N ALA A 46 -15.77 1.60 -12.68
CA ALA A 46 -15.64 0.25 -12.16
C ALA A 46 -14.24 -0.07 -11.60
N ARG A 47 -13.23 0.74 -11.93
CA ARG A 47 -11.87 0.64 -11.37
C ARG A 47 -11.68 1.52 -10.14
N LEU A 48 -12.38 2.63 -10.04
CA LEU A 48 -12.35 3.55 -8.89
C LEU A 48 -13.05 2.98 -7.65
N ASP A 49 -13.98 2.02 -7.83
CA ASP A 49 -14.63 1.29 -6.73
C ASP A 49 -13.76 0.17 -6.12
N ARG A 50 -12.56 -0.07 -6.67
CA ARG A 50 -11.59 -0.96 -6.03
C ARG A 50 -10.90 -0.16 -4.94
N ASP A 51 -11.22 -0.49 -3.71
CA ASP A 51 -10.54 0.05 -2.53
C ASP A 51 -9.03 -0.19 -2.69
N PRO A 52 -8.20 0.85 -2.84
CA PRO A 52 -6.75 0.68 -2.97
C PRO A 52 -6.12 0.06 -1.73
N SER A 53 -6.84 0.05 -0.61
CA SER A 53 -6.43 -0.59 0.64
C SER A 53 -6.45 -2.11 0.59
N LEU A 54 -7.08 -2.71 -0.43
CA LEU A 54 -7.13 -4.17 -0.66
C LEU A 54 -5.96 -4.68 -1.54
N VAL A 55 -5.03 -3.82 -1.92
CA VAL A 55 -3.82 -4.28 -2.62
C VAL A 55 -2.90 -4.91 -1.57
N SER A 56 -2.90 -6.24 -1.52
CA SER A 56 -1.94 -6.99 -0.73
C SER A 56 -0.52 -6.49 -1.04
N SER A 57 0.25 -6.19 -0.02
CA SER A 57 1.65 -5.79 -0.22
C SER A 57 2.37 -6.88 -1.05
N PRO A 58 3.09 -6.51 -2.11
CA PRO A 58 3.84 -7.48 -2.91
C PRO A 58 4.94 -8.19 -2.13
N LEU A 59 5.24 -7.70 -0.92
CA LEU A 59 6.23 -8.28 -0.02
C LEU A 59 5.68 -9.45 0.81
N ILE A 60 4.37 -9.67 0.84
CA ILE A 60 3.79 -10.83 1.54
C ILE A 60 4.29 -12.12 0.86
N GLY A 61 4.80 -13.02 1.68
CA GLY A 61 5.45 -14.26 1.23
C GLY A 61 6.89 -14.08 0.75
N GLN A 62 7.47 -12.88 0.84
CA GLN A 62 8.88 -12.62 0.53
C GLN A 62 9.72 -12.57 1.80
N PRO A 63 11.01 -12.98 1.75
CA PRO A 63 11.92 -12.77 2.86
C PRO A 63 12.04 -11.30 3.22
N ALA A 64 12.00 -10.98 4.51
CA ALA A 64 12.30 -9.65 4.99
C ALA A 64 13.75 -9.27 4.71
N ALA A 65 14.01 -7.98 4.49
CA ALA A 65 15.35 -7.48 4.23
C ALA A 65 16.29 -7.71 5.44
N GLU A 66 17.47 -8.26 5.16
CA GLU A 66 18.51 -8.48 6.16
C GLU A 66 19.36 -7.22 6.32
N ARG A 67 18.89 -6.29 7.18
CA ARG A 67 19.65 -5.09 7.49
C ARG A 67 20.04 -5.04 8.94
N THR A 68 21.24 -4.52 9.18
CA THR A 68 21.70 -4.17 10.52
C THR A 68 21.27 -2.73 10.82
N VAL A 69 20.56 -2.54 11.91
CA VAL A 69 20.01 -1.25 12.37
C VAL A 69 20.49 -0.95 13.78
N PRO A 70 20.90 0.31 14.06
CA PRO A 70 21.34 0.71 15.41
C PRO A 70 20.18 0.68 16.40
N TYR A 71 20.49 0.32 17.65
CA TYR A 71 19.53 0.51 18.74
C TYR A 71 19.28 2.02 18.98
N LEU A 72 18.06 2.35 19.42
CA LEU A 72 17.69 3.73 19.72
C LEU A 72 18.32 4.26 21.01
N GLU A 73 18.38 3.44 22.06
CA GLU A 73 18.71 3.89 23.42
C GLU A 73 19.98 3.23 24.00
N GLN A 74 20.63 2.36 23.26
CA GLN A 74 21.83 1.67 23.72
C GLN A 74 22.85 1.55 22.59
N ASP A 75 24.13 1.34 22.95
CA ASP A 75 25.16 1.07 21.97
C ASP A 75 24.93 -0.29 21.27
N GLY A 76 25.36 -0.34 20.01
CA GLY A 76 25.24 -1.55 19.21
C GLY A 76 24.16 -1.49 18.17
N ALA A 77 23.93 -2.60 17.53
CA ALA A 77 22.97 -2.76 16.45
C ALA A 77 22.44 -4.19 16.42
N MET A 78 21.34 -4.42 15.73
CA MET A 78 20.77 -5.74 15.50
C MET A 78 20.43 -5.94 14.03
N SER A 79 20.37 -7.18 13.59
CA SER A 79 19.79 -7.55 12.29
C SER A 79 18.49 -8.34 12.49
N LEU A 80 17.53 -8.18 11.60
CA LEU A 80 16.33 -9.03 11.62
C LEU A 80 16.66 -10.50 11.39
N SER A 81 17.77 -10.80 10.70
CA SER A 81 18.26 -12.18 10.54
C SER A 81 18.65 -12.86 11.85
N ASP A 82 19.01 -12.08 12.87
CA ASP A 82 19.39 -12.61 14.20
C ASP A 82 18.18 -13.16 14.96
N LEU A 83 16.96 -12.85 14.50
CA LEU A 83 15.69 -13.26 15.10
C LEU A 83 15.03 -14.44 14.37
N ARG A 84 15.73 -15.08 13.44
CA ARG A 84 15.22 -16.29 12.79
C ARG A 84 14.98 -17.39 13.81
N GLY A 85 13.91 -18.15 13.61
CA GLY A 85 13.42 -19.12 14.57
C GLY A 85 12.38 -18.56 15.54
N GLN A 86 12.04 -17.27 15.40
CA GLN A 86 11.02 -16.59 16.21
C GLN A 86 10.02 -15.90 15.31
N VAL A 87 8.79 -15.74 15.80
CA VAL A 87 7.81 -14.84 15.19
C VAL A 87 8.17 -13.41 15.59
N VAL A 88 8.26 -12.51 14.62
CA VAL A 88 8.70 -11.13 14.85
C VAL A 88 7.64 -10.14 14.38
N VAL A 89 7.33 -9.16 15.22
CA VAL A 89 6.50 -8.01 14.88
C VAL A 89 7.42 -6.81 14.65
N VAL A 90 7.39 -6.25 13.44
CA VAL A 90 8.16 -5.05 13.06
C VAL A 90 7.18 -3.91 12.84
N ASN A 91 7.19 -2.93 13.74
CA ASN A 91 6.32 -1.75 13.68
C ASN A 91 7.16 -0.52 13.31
N PHE A 92 6.78 0.17 12.23
CA PHE A 92 7.35 1.46 11.85
C PHE A 92 6.50 2.57 12.46
N TRP A 93 7.16 3.50 13.17
CA TRP A 93 6.50 4.54 13.93
C TRP A 93 7.33 5.82 14.04
N ALA A 94 6.72 6.91 14.48
CA ALA A 94 7.40 8.17 14.75
C ALA A 94 6.72 8.95 15.90
N SER A 95 7.45 9.84 16.58
CA SER A 95 6.92 10.64 17.66
C SER A 95 5.88 11.68 17.22
N TRP A 96 6.00 12.17 15.99
CA TRP A 96 5.07 13.12 15.38
C TRP A 96 3.76 12.46 14.85
N CYS A 97 3.68 11.14 14.86
CA CYS A 97 2.55 10.39 14.31
C CYS A 97 1.45 10.23 15.38
N VAL A 98 0.28 10.79 15.13
CA VAL A 98 -0.87 10.73 16.06
C VAL A 98 -1.39 9.29 16.17
N ALA A 99 -1.58 8.60 15.04
CA ALA A 99 -2.06 7.23 15.01
C ALA A 99 -1.08 6.25 15.69
N CYS A 100 0.23 6.52 15.63
CA CYS A 100 1.24 5.75 16.35
C CYS A 100 1.10 5.88 17.87
N ARG A 101 0.72 7.09 18.35
CA ARG A 101 0.43 7.34 19.77
C ARG A 101 -0.81 6.55 20.21
N GLU A 102 -1.82 6.46 19.36
CA GLU A 102 -3.06 5.73 19.65
C GLU A 102 -2.83 4.21 19.73
N GLU A 103 -1.98 3.63 18.86
CA GLU A 103 -1.72 2.20 18.84
C GLU A 103 -0.68 1.72 19.88
N HIS A 104 0.20 2.62 20.36
CA HIS A 104 1.35 2.27 21.19
C HIS A 104 0.97 1.44 22.46
N PRO A 105 -0.11 1.76 23.19
CA PRO A 105 -0.56 0.93 24.33
C PRO A 105 -0.94 -0.50 23.90
N ALA A 106 -1.53 -0.68 22.71
CA ALA A 106 -1.91 -1.99 22.19
C ALA A 106 -0.68 -2.82 21.82
N LEU A 107 0.33 -2.20 21.21
CA LEU A 107 1.63 -2.85 20.90
C LEU A 107 2.36 -3.28 22.18
N ASN A 108 2.43 -2.39 23.19
CA ASN A 108 3.04 -2.74 24.48
C ASN A 108 2.29 -3.90 25.18
N ALA A 109 0.97 -3.89 25.13
CA ALA A 109 0.15 -4.96 25.71
C ALA A 109 0.35 -6.28 24.95
N ALA A 110 0.40 -6.26 23.62
CA ALA A 110 0.68 -7.43 22.81
C ALA A 110 2.09 -7.96 23.09
N ALA A 111 3.11 -7.10 23.12
CA ALA A 111 4.48 -7.49 23.43
C ALA A 111 4.57 -8.19 24.79
N ALA A 112 3.91 -7.67 25.81
CA ALA A 112 3.86 -8.31 27.14
C ALA A 112 3.11 -9.65 27.12
N ALA A 113 1.97 -9.74 26.42
CA ALA A 113 1.15 -10.94 26.36
C ALA A 113 1.80 -12.11 25.62
N TYR A 114 2.59 -11.83 24.58
CA TYR A 114 3.23 -12.86 23.74
C TYR A 114 4.70 -13.12 24.06
N ARG A 115 5.23 -12.54 25.16
CA ARG A 115 6.61 -12.74 25.61
C ARG A 115 6.94 -14.23 25.80
N ASP A 116 6.11 -14.93 26.58
CA ASP A 116 6.34 -16.34 26.92
C ASP A 116 6.14 -17.28 25.73
N ALA A 117 5.46 -16.80 24.68
CA ALA A 117 5.34 -17.48 23.40
C ALA A 117 6.55 -17.26 22.47
N GLY A 118 7.54 -16.45 22.89
CA GLY A 118 8.77 -16.20 22.13
C GLY A 118 8.56 -15.26 20.95
N VAL A 119 7.54 -14.42 20.97
CA VAL A 119 7.32 -13.39 19.95
C VAL A 119 8.18 -12.16 20.28
N GLU A 120 8.98 -11.70 19.33
CA GLU A 120 9.81 -10.51 19.46
C GLU A 120 9.14 -9.30 18.81
N PHE A 121 9.24 -8.14 19.46
CA PHE A 121 8.73 -6.88 18.94
C PHE A 121 9.86 -5.90 18.66
N ILE A 122 9.86 -5.30 17.46
CA ILE A 122 10.85 -4.34 17.00
C ILE A 122 10.13 -3.06 16.55
N GLY A 123 10.41 -1.96 17.22
CA GLY A 123 9.94 -0.62 16.86
C GLY A 123 11.00 0.12 16.07
N VAL A 124 10.74 0.35 14.80
CA VAL A 124 11.64 1.07 13.89
C VAL A 124 11.23 2.53 13.84
N VAL A 125 12.11 3.40 14.29
CA VAL A 125 11.88 4.86 14.22
C VAL A 125 11.99 5.31 12.77
N TYR A 126 10.90 5.86 12.24
CA TYR A 126 10.76 6.28 10.86
C TYR A 126 10.86 7.81 10.74
N GLN A 127 11.89 8.30 10.04
CA GLN A 127 12.07 9.73 9.71
C GLN A 127 11.81 10.67 10.91
N ASP A 128 12.46 10.34 12.03
CA ASP A 128 12.32 11.10 13.28
C ASP A 128 13.66 11.22 13.98
N ARG A 129 13.78 12.24 14.84
CA ARG A 129 14.98 12.45 15.64
C ARG A 129 15.01 11.46 16.81
N PRO A 130 16.16 10.82 17.09
CA PRO A 130 16.26 9.91 18.23
C PRO A 130 15.80 10.51 19.56
N SER A 131 16.12 11.80 19.80
CA SER A 131 15.69 12.48 21.02
C SER A 131 14.18 12.63 21.15
N SER A 132 13.48 12.89 20.03
CA SER A 132 12.01 12.99 20.00
C SER A 132 11.37 11.62 20.19
N ALA A 133 11.93 10.58 19.56
CA ALA A 133 11.49 9.21 19.72
C ALA A 133 11.67 8.72 21.18
N ILE A 134 12.80 9.04 21.82
CA ILE A 134 13.04 8.72 23.23
C ILE A 134 12.03 9.45 24.13
N ALA A 135 11.81 10.75 23.91
CA ALA A 135 10.83 11.52 24.69
C ALA A 135 9.40 10.95 24.56
N PHE A 136 9.04 10.48 23.35
CA PHE A 136 7.77 9.78 23.14
C PHE A 136 7.69 8.50 23.97
N LEU A 137 8.73 7.68 24.00
CA LEU A 137 8.78 6.46 24.78
C LEU A 137 8.80 6.72 26.29
N ASP A 138 9.42 7.80 26.74
CA ASP A 138 9.40 8.25 28.15
C ASP A 138 7.98 8.59 28.61
N GLU A 139 7.19 9.19 27.72
CA GLU A 139 5.79 9.54 27.99
C GLU A 139 4.86 8.32 27.90
N MET A 140 5.01 7.50 26.84
CA MET A 140 4.05 6.46 26.49
C MET A 140 4.38 5.09 27.11
N GLY A 141 5.59 4.93 27.65
CA GLY A 141 6.09 3.69 28.23
C GLY A 141 6.69 2.73 27.19
N ARG A 142 7.38 1.73 27.72
CA ARG A 142 8.04 0.66 26.98
C ARG A 142 7.63 -0.71 27.51
N SER A 143 7.62 -1.73 26.66
CA SER A 143 7.53 -3.13 27.08
C SER A 143 8.94 -3.76 27.06
N GLU A 144 9.22 -4.70 27.98
CA GLU A 144 10.55 -5.30 28.13
C GLU A 144 11.03 -6.09 26.91
N ASN A 145 10.10 -6.73 26.17
CA ASN A 145 10.42 -7.47 24.95
C ASN A 145 10.06 -6.69 23.67
N TYR A 146 10.05 -5.35 23.76
CA TYR A 146 9.87 -4.46 22.63
C TYR A 146 11.15 -3.65 22.45
N ARG A 147 11.97 -4.04 21.48
CA ARG A 147 13.25 -3.37 21.19
C ARG A 147 13.02 -2.22 20.22
N TYR A 148 13.67 -1.11 20.47
CA TYR A 148 13.56 0.08 19.62
C TYR A 148 14.88 0.32 18.89
N VAL A 149 14.78 0.51 17.57
CA VAL A 149 15.89 0.73 16.65
C VAL A 149 15.67 1.98 15.81
N THR A 150 16.75 2.52 15.28
CA THR A 150 16.71 3.66 14.36
C THR A 150 16.96 3.20 12.93
N ASP A 151 16.40 3.91 11.96
CA ASP A 151 16.66 3.72 10.53
C ASP A 151 17.03 5.07 9.90
N PRO A 152 18.25 5.62 10.19
CA PRO A 152 18.59 7.02 9.89
C PRO A 152 18.59 7.35 8.39
N GLU A 153 18.75 6.35 7.53
CA GLU A 153 18.71 6.50 6.07
C GLU A 153 17.41 5.96 5.45
N SER A 154 16.43 5.60 6.29
CA SER A 154 15.15 4.99 5.88
C SER A 154 15.30 3.77 4.97
N ARG A 155 16.44 3.10 5.02
CA ARG A 155 16.73 1.96 4.13
C ARG A 155 15.89 0.74 4.46
N LEU A 156 15.71 0.46 5.75
CA LEU A 156 14.84 -0.62 6.18
C LEU A 156 13.39 -0.32 5.81
N ALA A 157 12.94 0.92 6.04
CA ALA A 157 11.60 1.37 5.63
C ALA A 157 11.38 1.23 4.13
N ILE A 158 12.36 1.61 3.30
CA ILE A 158 12.29 1.45 1.84
C ILE A 158 12.18 -0.02 1.44
N ASP A 159 13.00 -0.89 2.04
CA ASP A 159 12.98 -2.33 1.76
C ASP A 159 11.64 -2.99 2.15
N PHE A 160 10.98 -2.49 3.20
CA PHE A 160 9.65 -2.92 3.62
C PHE A 160 8.52 -2.21 2.85
N GLY A 161 8.85 -1.29 1.93
CA GLY A 161 7.86 -0.52 1.18
C GLY A 161 6.94 0.30 2.08
N VAL A 162 7.50 0.92 3.11
CA VAL A 162 6.80 1.81 4.03
C VAL A 162 6.65 3.17 3.37
N PHE A 163 5.43 3.64 3.22
CA PHE A 163 5.11 4.96 2.66
C PHE A 163 4.70 5.98 3.72
N GLY A 164 4.40 5.50 4.92
CA GLY A 164 3.97 6.33 6.03
C GLY A 164 3.79 5.48 7.27
N VAL A 165 3.50 6.10 8.39
CA VAL A 165 3.36 5.43 9.69
C VAL A 165 1.96 5.66 10.29
N PRO A 166 1.44 4.71 11.07
CA PRO A 166 2.07 3.44 11.45
C PRO A 166 1.86 2.33 10.41
N GLU A 167 2.85 1.46 10.28
CA GLU A 167 2.75 0.20 9.54
C GLU A 167 3.37 -0.92 10.36
N THR A 168 2.68 -2.05 10.49
CA THR A 168 3.12 -3.21 11.26
C THR A 168 3.24 -4.43 10.37
N PHE A 169 4.40 -5.08 10.38
CA PHE A 169 4.70 -6.29 9.63
C PHE A 169 4.89 -7.46 10.60
N PHE A 170 4.47 -8.63 10.18
CA PHE A 170 4.63 -9.87 10.92
C PHE A 170 5.52 -10.82 10.12
N LEU A 171 6.62 -11.22 10.72
CA LEU A 171 7.57 -12.18 10.14
C LEU A 171 7.39 -13.53 10.80
N ASP A 172 7.39 -14.58 9.99
CA ASP A 172 7.40 -15.94 10.50
C ASP A 172 8.81 -16.36 10.96
N GLU A 173 8.94 -17.56 11.51
CA GLU A 173 10.19 -18.13 12.02
C GLU A 173 11.30 -18.22 10.95
N THR A 174 10.94 -18.20 9.65
CA THR A 174 11.92 -18.20 8.56
C THR A 174 12.39 -16.78 8.20
N GLY A 175 11.76 -15.75 8.77
CA GLY A 175 11.98 -14.35 8.44
C GLY A 175 11.20 -13.90 7.20
N THR A 176 10.17 -14.66 6.81
CA THR A 176 9.27 -14.30 5.69
C THR A 176 8.15 -13.40 6.19
N ILE A 177 7.80 -12.37 5.43
CA ILE A 177 6.68 -11.47 5.75
C ILE A 177 5.36 -12.22 5.56
N ALA A 178 4.71 -12.59 6.66
CA ALA A 178 3.46 -13.34 6.66
C ALA A 178 2.23 -12.44 6.57
N ALA A 179 2.27 -11.27 7.22
CA ALA A 179 1.15 -10.33 7.24
C ALA A 179 1.62 -8.87 7.39
N LYS A 180 0.72 -7.93 7.05
CA LYS A 180 0.91 -6.49 7.19
C LYS A 180 -0.38 -5.84 7.69
N ILE A 181 -0.24 -4.90 8.64
CA ILE A 181 -1.29 -3.96 9.03
C ILE A 181 -0.83 -2.56 8.61
N THR A 182 -1.69 -1.83 7.91
CA THR A 182 -1.48 -0.43 7.52
C THR A 182 -2.46 0.45 8.32
N GLY A 183 -1.95 1.44 9.02
CA GLY A 183 -2.72 2.25 9.98
C GLY A 183 -2.64 1.70 11.41
N ALA A 184 -3.31 2.38 12.34
CA ALA A 184 -3.23 2.05 13.77
C ALA A 184 -3.73 0.64 14.09
N SER A 185 -2.94 -0.11 14.83
CA SER A 185 -3.24 -1.47 15.29
C SER A 185 -4.01 -1.46 16.61
N THR A 186 -4.84 -2.48 16.81
CA THR A 186 -5.50 -2.73 18.09
C THR A 186 -5.04 -4.07 18.68
N LEU A 187 -5.12 -4.22 20.01
CA LEU A 187 -4.73 -5.47 20.66
C LEU A 187 -5.47 -6.70 20.10
N PRO A 188 -6.81 -6.69 19.86
CA PRO A 188 -7.49 -7.83 19.27
C PRO A 188 -6.99 -8.16 17.85
N LEU A 189 -6.65 -7.15 17.05
CA LEU A 189 -6.13 -7.36 15.69
C LEU A 189 -4.72 -7.98 15.73
N LEU A 190 -3.81 -7.42 16.55
CA LEU A 190 -2.47 -7.96 16.76
C LEU A 190 -2.53 -9.41 17.25
N SER A 191 -3.36 -9.68 18.27
CA SER A 191 -3.54 -11.01 18.82
C SER A 191 -4.10 -12.00 17.80
N GLY A 192 -5.07 -11.58 16.99
CA GLY A 192 -5.65 -12.45 15.95
C GLY A 192 -4.61 -12.92 14.94
N VAL A 193 -3.72 -12.02 14.47
CA VAL A 193 -2.63 -12.39 13.57
C VAL A 193 -1.62 -13.32 14.25
N LEU A 194 -1.18 -12.98 15.48
CA LEU A 194 -0.19 -13.76 16.22
C LEU A 194 -0.70 -15.15 16.59
N ASP A 195 -1.95 -15.29 17.02
CA ASP A 195 -2.57 -16.57 17.35
C ASP A 195 -2.64 -17.50 16.13
N GLU A 196 -2.93 -16.95 14.94
CA GLU A 196 -2.91 -17.74 13.71
C GLU A 196 -1.49 -18.21 13.37
N MET A 197 -0.50 -17.33 13.46
CA MET A 197 0.90 -17.66 13.16
C MET A 197 1.46 -18.70 14.13
N LEU A 198 1.26 -18.53 15.44
CA LEU A 198 1.71 -19.48 16.47
C LEU A 198 1.01 -20.83 16.38
N ALA A 199 -0.21 -20.88 15.83
CA ALA A 199 -0.92 -22.12 15.53
C ALA A 199 -0.51 -22.75 14.18
N GLY A 200 0.49 -22.21 13.48
CA GLY A 200 0.94 -22.68 12.18
C GLY A 200 -0.05 -22.43 11.04
N ARG A 201 -0.98 -21.51 11.21
CA ARG A 201 -1.95 -21.10 10.19
C ARG A 201 -1.46 -19.85 9.45
N THR A 202 -1.91 -19.68 8.22
CA THR A 202 -1.64 -18.47 7.45
C THR A 202 -2.60 -17.36 7.88
N PRO A 203 -2.10 -16.23 8.40
CA PRO A 203 -2.94 -15.12 8.80
C PRO A 203 -3.49 -14.37 7.58
N THR A 204 -4.47 -13.48 7.81
CA THR A 204 -4.92 -12.53 6.78
C THR A 204 -3.73 -11.70 6.29
N PRO A 205 -3.39 -11.73 4.99
CA PRO A 205 -2.12 -11.21 4.52
C PRO A 205 -1.99 -9.69 4.63
N SER A 206 -3.09 -8.94 4.48
CA SER A 206 -3.07 -7.48 4.59
C SER A 206 -4.37 -6.97 5.19
N THR A 207 -4.24 -6.06 6.16
CA THR A 207 -5.36 -5.36 6.80
C THR A 207 -5.08 -3.87 6.78
N ASN A 208 -6.08 -3.08 6.36
CA ASN A 208 -6.03 -1.62 6.44
C ASN A 208 -7.00 -1.16 7.54
N THR A 209 -6.49 -0.40 8.51
CA THR A 209 -7.25 0.11 9.65
C THR A 209 -7.45 1.63 9.57
N GLY A 210 -6.77 2.29 8.63
CA GLY A 210 -6.87 3.74 8.48
C GLY A 210 -5.70 4.35 7.73
N PRO A 211 -5.66 5.66 7.60
CA PRO A 211 -4.61 6.38 6.92
C PRO A 211 -3.28 6.27 7.68
N VAL A 212 -2.20 6.26 6.92
CA VAL A 212 -0.84 6.48 7.41
C VAL A 212 -0.45 7.95 7.25
N GLN A 213 0.47 8.42 8.09
CA GLN A 213 1.03 9.76 8.01
C GLN A 213 2.41 9.69 7.36
N GLU A 214 2.63 10.55 6.38
CA GLU A 214 3.96 10.79 5.82
C GLU A 214 4.78 11.69 6.75
N ALA A 215 6.10 11.62 6.65
CA ALA A 215 6.95 12.51 7.42
C ALA A 215 6.65 13.98 7.07
N PRO A 216 6.66 14.89 8.06
CA PRO A 216 6.53 16.31 7.77
C PRO A 216 7.72 16.78 6.91
N ASP A 217 7.42 17.63 5.94
CA ASP A 217 8.45 18.30 5.13
C ASP A 217 9.38 19.10 6.05
N GLU A 218 10.70 18.97 5.83
CA GLU A 218 11.72 19.72 6.60
C GLU A 218 11.76 21.22 6.24
#